data_6100c2871e73293013f7176d4f0147d8
#
_entry.id   6100c2871e73293013f7176d4f0147d8
#
_cell.length_a   1.000
_cell.length_b   1.000
_cell.length_c   1.000
_cell.angle_alpha   90.00
_cell.angle_beta   90.00
_cell.angle_gamma   90.00
#
_symmetry.space_group_name_H-M   'P 1'
#
loop_
_entity.id
_entity.type
_entity.pdbx_description
1 polymer ?
#
loop_
_entity_poly.entity_id
_entity_poly.type
_entity_poly.pdbx_seq_one_letter_code
_entity_poly.pdbx_strand_id
1 'polypeptide(L)'
;MTQQNQKHLFLKVLPILMIMLAITVAVAMVKSKPELKSRPVELVAPLIETMEVKLETVQVPVRSQGTVEAKQKTRIISEVSGRIIWVSEKFRNGLFISKGEELLHIEAVNYEAAHAVAKAELRNAELNLMEEKIRSKQAEMDWKLAQKLNPQGNKQATALTLRKPYLARALASVEANKAQLKLADTNLQRTRITASFNGIIEDKSVELGQYMVLGSSVASLLSSDEAEVRLPLSQDDLNMLKNDGLNAPVKITLPDSKSYLSWPAVISHVENKLDPVTRLRYAIANIQDPYNQNNKHPQALPLGTFINASIQGKFYEQVARIPRSALHQNHSLFIVDTPSNPSSSGTLHSRPIDFINLDDTMLIVKKGLSEGEKVVLTRLPLMTNDMQVRISSENSLHKGSH
;
A
#
# COMPACT_ATOMS: atom_id res chain seq x y z
N MET A 1 -35.27 -20.31 -123.85
CA MET A 1 -34.14 -19.53 -123.26
C MET A 1 -34.71 -18.54 -122.21
N THR A 2 -34.98 -18.91 -121.01
CA THR A 2 -35.26 -17.94 -119.86
C THR A 2 -35.55 -18.69 -118.55
N GLN A 3 -34.56 -19.37 -117.94
CA GLN A 3 -34.76 -19.97 -116.60
C GLN A 3 -33.47 -19.93 -115.69
N GLN A 4 -32.45 -19.16 -116.05
CA GLN A 4 -31.19 -19.24 -115.30
C GLN A 4 -30.83 -18.00 -114.45
N ASN A 5 -31.63 -16.90 -114.44
CA ASN A 5 -31.29 -15.69 -113.80
C ASN A 5 -31.94 -15.42 -112.42
N GLN A 6 -32.88 -16.27 -111.97
CA GLN A 6 -33.55 -16.07 -110.69
C GLN A 6 -32.82 -16.72 -109.49
N LYS A 7 -31.95 -17.71 -109.71
CA LYS A 7 -31.24 -18.37 -108.56
C LYS A 7 -30.10 -17.58 -107.98
N HIS A 8 -29.48 -16.69 -108.75
CA HIS A 8 -28.36 -15.86 -108.24
C HIS A 8 -28.80 -14.64 -107.43
N LEU A 9 -30.03 -14.16 -107.56
CA LEU A 9 -30.57 -13.03 -106.81
C LEU A 9 -30.98 -13.50 -105.44
N PHE A 10 -31.55 -14.69 -105.29
CA PHE A 10 -31.88 -15.26 -103.96
C PHE A 10 -30.64 -15.54 -103.12
N LEU A 11 -29.53 -15.99 -103.73
CA LEU A 11 -28.31 -16.32 -103.01
C LEU A 11 -27.54 -15.03 -102.40
N LYS A 12 -27.81 -13.89 -103.08
CA LYS A 12 -27.21 -12.61 -102.62
C LYS A 12 -28.06 -11.84 -101.60
N VAL A 13 -29.37 -12.08 -101.62
CA VAL A 13 -30.29 -11.40 -100.66
C VAL A 13 -30.44 -12.15 -99.35
N LEU A 14 -30.22 -13.47 -99.31
CA LEU A 14 -30.31 -14.32 -98.11
C LEU A 14 -29.39 -13.89 -97.01
N PRO A 15 -28.08 -13.58 -97.23
CA PRO A 15 -27.19 -13.13 -96.12
C PRO A 15 -27.58 -11.78 -95.59
N ILE A 16 -28.09 -10.87 -96.41
CA ILE A 16 -28.52 -9.52 -95.95
C ILE A 16 -29.76 -9.65 -95.03
N LEU A 17 -30.70 -10.55 -95.42
CA LEU A 17 -31.89 -10.81 -94.62
C LEU A 17 -31.54 -11.46 -93.26
N MET A 18 -30.57 -12.39 -93.25
CA MET A 18 -30.03 -12.97 -92.00
C MET A 18 -29.39 -11.93 -91.11
N ILE A 19 -28.62 -10.99 -91.67
CA ILE A 19 -28.01 -9.93 -90.91
C ILE A 19 -29.06 -8.98 -90.31
N MET A 20 -30.10 -8.63 -91.13
CA MET A 20 -31.22 -7.82 -90.65
C MET A 20 -31.99 -8.53 -89.54
N LEU A 21 -32.24 -9.85 -89.68
CA LEU A 21 -32.86 -10.64 -88.59
C LEU A 21 -32.03 -10.72 -87.36
N ALA A 22 -30.71 -10.88 -87.46
CA ALA A 22 -29.82 -10.90 -86.37
C ALA A 22 -29.76 -9.52 -85.61
N ILE A 23 -29.78 -8.42 -86.34
CA ILE A 23 -29.82 -7.07 -85.74
C ILE A 23 -31.18 -6.84 -85.08
N THR A 24 -32.31 -7.27 -85.67
CA THR A 24 -33.61 -7.11 -84.99
C THR A 24 -33.72 -7.95 -83.72
N VAL A 25 -33.19 -9.17 -83.71
CA VAL A 25 -33.14 -10.05 -82.56
C VAL A 25 -32.21 -9.41 -81.47
N ALA A 26 -31.06 -8.88 -81.88
CA ALA A 26 -30.15 -8.21 -80.93
C ALA A 26 -30.80 -6.96 -80.33
N VAL A 27 -31.48 -6.14 -81.13
CA VAL A 27 -32.20 -4.95 -80.61
C VAL A 27 -33.35 -5.35 -79.69
N ALA A 28 -34.09 -6.40 -80.04
CA ALA A 28 -35.16 -6.95 -79.22
C ALA A 28 -34.59 -7.47 -77.85
N MET A 29 -33.45 -8.17 -77.88
CA MET A 29 -32.77 -8.65 -76.65
C MET A 29 -32.24 -7.50 -75.76
N VAL A 30 -31.77 -6.44 -76.39
CA VAL A 30 -31.33 -5.24 -75.63
C VAL A 30 -32.51 -4.48 -74.97
N LYS A 31 -33.67 -4.41 -75.76
CA LYS A 31 -34.90 -3.78 -75.23
C LYS A 31 -35.65 -4.64 -74.21
N SER A 32 -35.46 -5.95 -74.17
CA SER A 32 -36.11 -6.86 -73.23
C SER A 32 -35.26 -7.14 -72.01
N LYS A 33 -34.15 -6.39 -71.76
CA LYS A 33 -33.49 -6.44 -70.48
C LYS A 33 -34.45 -5.94 -69.37
N PRO A 34 -34.84 -6.82 -68.40
CA PRO A 34 -35.68 -6.37 -67.32
C PRO A 34 -34.89 -5.27 -66.50
N GLU A 35 -35.46 -4.11 -66.33
CA GLU A 35 -34.97 -3.14 -65.42
C GLU A 35 -34.94 -3.82 -64.06
N LEU A 36 -33.72 -4.05 -63.52
CA LEU A 36 -33.50 -4.41 -62.14
C LEU A 36 -34.03 -3.23 -61.27
N LYS A 37 -35.28 -3.32 -60.88
CA LYS A 37 -35.79 -2.46 -59.80
C LYS A 37 -34.94 -2.75 -58.58
N SER A 38 -33.92 -1.92 -58.32
CA SER A 38 -33.26 -1.90 -57.05
C SER A 38 -34.34 -1.62 -56.00
N ARG A 39 -34.77 -2.68 -55.31
CA ARG A 39 -35.51 -2.46 -54.05
C ARG A 39 -34.57 -1.65 -53.18
N PRO A 40 -34.99 -0.47 -52.72
CA PRO A 40 -34.21 0.21 -51.68
C PRO A 40 -34.06 -0.81 -50.56
N VAL A 41 -32.82 -1.14 -50.19
CA VAL A 41 -32.54 -1.92 -49.00
C VAL A 41 -33.03 -1.03 -47.87
N GLU A 42 -34.17 -1.35 -47.32
CA GLU A 42 -34.69 -0.74 -46.13
C GLU A 42 -33.64 -1.06 -45.04
N LEU A 43 -32.74 -0.13 -44.79
CA LEU A 43 -31.75 -0.23 -43.73
C LEU A 43 -32.51 -0.33 -42.41
N VAL A 44 -32.77 -1.58 -42.00
CA VAL A 44 -33.42 -1.84 -40.71
C VAL A 44 -32.48 -1.31 -39.66
N ALA A 45 -32.87 -0.23 -39.01
CA ALA A 45 -32.08 0.35 -37.95
C ALA A 45 -31.70 -0.70 -36.89
N PRO A 46 -30.40 -0.88 -36.58
CA PRO A 46 -29.96 -1.92 -35.67
C PRO A 46 -30.56 -1.73 -34.28
N LEU A 47 -30.85 -2.86 -33.61
CA LEU A 47 -31.38 -2.88 -32.27
C LEU A 47 -30.20 -2.70 -31.26
N ILE A 48 -30.33 -1.77 -30.34
CA ILE A 48 -29.30 -1.49 -29.31
C ILE A 48 -29.91 -1.55 -27.92
N GLU A 49 -29.09 -1.96 -26.99
CA GLU A 49 -29.36 -1.83 -25.52
C GLU A 49 -28.80 -0.53 -25.04
N THR A 50 -29.54 0.14 -24.16
CA THR A 50 -29.16 1.41 -23.56
C THR A 50 -29.26 1.32 -22.05
N MET A 51 -28.45 2.12 -21.37
CA MET A 51 -28.49 2.33 -19.93
C MET A 51 -28.79 3.81 -19.65
N GLU A 52 -29.73 4.07 -18.79
CA GLU A 52 -30.01 5.43 -18.32
C GLU A 52 -28.93 5.87 -17.34
N VAL A 53 -28.39 7.06 -17.57
CA VAL A 53 -27.37 7.69 -16.73
C VAL A 53 -28.00 8.15 -15.42
N LYS A 54 -27.46 7.65 -14.30
CA LYS A 54 -27.77 8.14 -12.96
C LYS A 54 -26.51 8.75 -12.36
N LEU A 55 -26.63 10.01 -11.96
CA LEU A 55 -25.53 10.72 -11.30
C LEU A 55 -25.56 10.41 -9.80
N GLU A 56 -24.45 9.93 -9.28
CA GLU A 56 -24.30 9.56 -7.88
C GLU A 56 -22.96 10.03 -7.31
N THR A 57 -22.85 10.03 -5.98
CA THR A 57 -21.55 10.24 -5.31
C THR A 57 -20.88 8.90 -5.10
N VAL A 58 -19.69 8.72 -5.68
CA VAL A 58 -18.93 7.48 -5.63
C VAL A 58 -17.58 7.69 -4.97
N GLN A 59 -17.23 6.84 -4.03
CA GLN A 59 -15.88 6.76 -3.50
C GLN A 59 -15.06 5.79 -4.35
N VAL A 60 -13.97 6.28 -4.95
CA VAL A 60 -13.11 5.46 -5.83
C VAL A 60 -12.01 4.82 -4.99
N PRO A 61 -11.98 3.48 -4.86
CA PRO A 61 -10.88 2.82 -4.16
C PRO A 61 -9.62 2.80 -5.02
N VAL A 62 -8.48 3.07 -4.42
CA VAL A 62 -7.16 2.87 -5.03
C VAL A 62 -6.68 1.47 -4.68
N ARG A 63 -6.36 0.68 -5.69
CA ARG A 63 -5.91 -0.71 -5.52
C ARG A 63 -4.40 -0.78 -5.59
N SER A 64 -3.83 -1.56 -4.71
CA SER A 64 -2.41 -1.87 -4.69
C SER A 64 -2.19 -3.28 -4.14
N GLN A 65 -0.97 -3.74 -4.13
CA GLN A 65 -0.58 -5.05 -3.62
C GLN A 65 0.78 -4.96 -2.96
N GLY A 66 1.04 -5.87 -2.03
CA GLY A 66 2.30 -5.85 -1.31
C GLY A 66 2.49 -7.10 -0.46
N THR A 67 3.60 -7.17 0.24
CA THR A 67 3.91 -8.23 1.19
C THR A 67 3.86 -7.69 2.61
N VAL A 68 3.31 -8.47 3.51
CA VAL A 68 3.25 -8.13 4.94
C VAL A 68 4.64 -8.29 5.54
N GLU A 69 5.18 -7.23 6.11
CA GLU A 69 6.49 -7.20 6.75
C GLU A 69 6.35 -6.81 8.22
N ALA A 70 7.32 -7.21 9.05
CA ALA A 70 7.36 -6.76 10.42
C ALA A 70 7.65 -5.26 10.46
N LYS A 71 6.89 -4.49 11.24
CA LYS A 71 7.16 -3.06 11.44
C LYS A 71 8.56 -2.82 12.00
N GLN A 72 9.05 -3.72 12.85
CA GLN A 72 10.35 -3.63 13.46
C GLN A 72 11.07 -4.96 13.36
N LYS A 73 12.31 -4.92 12.85
CA LYS A 73 13.25 -6.03 12.81
C LYS A 73 14.53 -5.62 13.53
N THR A 74 14.91 -6.34 14.58
CA THR A 74 16.08 -6.02 15.38
C THR A 74 16.92 -7.24 15.58
N ARG A 75 18.24 -7.08 15.40
CA ARG A 75 19.22 -8.10 15.76
C ARG A 75 19.63 -7.89 17.21
N ILE A 76 19.38 -8.87 18.05
CA ILE A 76 19.85 -8.91 19.43
C ILE A 76 21.32 -9.32 19.41
N ILE A 77 22.17 -8.53 20.03
CA ILE A 77 23.60 -8.79 20.14
C ILE A 77 24.00 -8.86 21.62
N SER A 78 25.07 -9.60 21.92
CA SER A 78 25.66 -9.59 23.25
C SER A 78 26.44 -8.32 23.50
N GLU A 79 26.17 -7.64 24.63
CA GLU A 79 26.91 -6.45 25.08
C GLU A 79 28.01 -6.79 26.11
N VAL A 80 28.18 -8.08 26.43
CA VAL A 80 29.20 -8.61 27.35
C VAL A 80 29.74 -9.94 26.84
N SER A 81 30.90 -10.36 27.32
CA SER A 81 31.54 -11.60 26.93
C SER A 81 31.39 -12.65 28.02
N GLY A 82 31.21 -13.92 27.66
CA GLY A 82 31.13 -15.02 28.61
C GLY A 82 30.50 -16.28 28.00
N ARG A 83 30.43 -17.35 28.79
CA ARG A 83 29.78 -18.60 28.38
C ARG A 83 28.29 -18.54 28.62
N ILE A 84 27.50 -19.07 27.70
CA ILE A 84 26.07 -19.24 27.87
C ILE A 84 25.82 -20.39 28.84
N ILE A 85 25.18 -20.10 29.98
CA ILE A 85 24.90 -21.08 31.04
C ILE A 85 23.44 -21.51 31.11
N TRP A 86 22.57 -20.74 30.48
CA TRP A 86 21.13 -21.05 30.43
C TRP A 86 20.52 -20.46 29.16
N VAL A 87 19.55 -21.17 28.56
CA VAL A 87 18.77 -20.75 27.40
C VAL A 87 17.32 -21.08 27.64
N SER A 88 16.42 -20.15 27.39
CA SER A 88 14.97 -20.34 27.54
C SER A 88 14.45 -21.41 26.57
N GLU A 89 13.53 -22.27 27.03
CA GLU A 89 12.88 -23.27 26.18
C GLU A 89 12.04 -22.61 25.06
N LYS A 90 11.52 -21.41 25.29
CA LYS A 90 10.79 -20.63 24.31
C LYS A 90 11.71 -19.92 23.31
N PHE A 91 13.01 -19.86 23.56
CA PHE A 91 13.96 -19.25 22.65
C PHE A 91 14.27 -20.19 21.48
N ARG A 92 13.29 -20.34 20.57
CA ARG A 92 13.35 -21.14 19.34
C ARG A 92 12.77 -20.35 18.18
N ASN A 93 13.27 -20.64 16.97
CA ASN A 93 12.79 -20.00 15.75
C ASN A 93 11.29 -20.20 15.57
N GLY A 94 10.58 -19.15 15.21
CA GLY A 94 9.14 -19.13 14.97
C GLY A 94 8.27 -19.00 16.21
N LEU A 95 8.83 -19.00 17.44
CA LEU A 95 8.03 -18.84 18.66
C LEU A 95 7.89 -17.38 19.05
N PHE A 96 6.75 -17.07 19.68
CA PHE A 96 6.46 -15.75 20.25
C PHE A 96 7.20 -15.56 21.57
N ILE A 97 7.74 -14.36 21.73
CA ILE A 97 8.44 -13.90 22.94
C ILE A 97 7.84 -12.56 23.36
N SER A 98 7.61 -12.38 24.64
CA SER A 98 7.12 -11.14 25.22
C SER A 98 8.27 -10.19 25.53
N LYS A 99 8.01 -8.88 25.47
CA LYS A 99 8.95 -7.85 25.89
C LYS A 99 9.45 -8.09 27.32
N GLY A 100 10.77 -8.05 27.52
CA GLY A 100 11.40 -8.29 28.81
C GLY A 100 11.58 -9.77 29.20
N GLU A 101 11.07 -10.70 28.38
CA GLU A 101 11.27 -12.14 28.60
C GLU A 101 12.74 -12.52 28.42
N GLU A 102 13.28 -13.28 29.38
CA GLU A 102 14.68 -13.72 29.34
C GLU A 102 14.90 -14.78 28.27
N LEU A 103 15.88 -14.56 27.40
CA LEU A 103 16.23 -15.45 26.29
C LEU A 103 17.35 -16.37 26.67
N LEU A 104 18.41 -15.83 27.28
CA LEU A 104 19.58 -16.59 27.74
C LEU A 104 20.31 -15.85 28.86
N HIS A 105 21.15 -16.61 29.61
CA HIS A 105 22.05 -16.06 30.60
C HIS A 105 23.52 -16.36 30.22
N ILE A 106 24.34 -15.35 30.34
CA ILE A 106 25.80 -15.43 30.26
C ILE A 106 26.35 -15.58 31.68
N GLU A 107 27.40 -16.34 31.84
CA GLU A 107 28.08 -16.56 33.13
C GLU A 107 28.44 -15.24 33.81
N ALA A 108 27.83 -14.98 34.99
CA ALA A 108 27.86 -13.67 35.66
C ALA A 108 28.95 -13.54 36.68
N VAL A 109 29.69 -14.61 37.06
CA VAL A 109 30.63 -14.64 38.21
C VAL A 109 31.61 -13.48 38.19
N ASN A 110 32.24 -13.16 37.07
CA ASN A 110 33.20 -12.07 36.95
C ASN A 110 32.52 -10.70 37.07
N TYR A 111 31.30 -10.54 36.60
CA TYR A 111 30.52 -9.32 36.65
C TYR A 111 29.95 -9.09 38.05
N GLU A 112 29.54 -10.12 38.76
CA GLU A 112 29.13 -10.08 40.17
C GLU A 112 30.30 -9.66 41.09
N ALA A 113 31.49 -10.23 40.85
CA ALA A 113 32.70 -9.83 41.56
C ALA A 113 33.05 -8.36 41.30
N ALA A 114 33.03 -7.91 40.03
CA ALA A 114 33.31 -6.51 39.70
C ALA A 114 32.29 -5.55 40.32
N HIS A 115 31.00 -5.91 40.33
CA HIS A 115 29.95 -5.14 41.01
C HIS A 115 30.18 -5.06 42.52
N ALA A 116 30.55 -6.18 43.16
CA ALA A 116 30.83 -6.19 44.62
C ALA A 116 32.04 -5.32 44.99
N VAL A 117 33.10 -5.34 44.17
CA VAL A 117 34.29 -4.47 44.34
C VAL A 117 33.91 -2.99 44.23
N ALA A 118 33.22 -2.61 43.12
CA ALA A 118 32.82 -1.22 42.91
C ALA A 118 31.87 -0.70 44.01
N LYS A 119 31.02 -1.57 44.54
CA LYS A 119 30.15 -1.24 45.69
C LYS A 119 30.94 -1.00 46.97
N ALA A 120 32.00 -1.78 47.24
CA ALA A 120 32.88 -1.59 48.39
C ALA A 120 33.68 -0.27 48.28
N GLU A 121 34.20 0.05 47.09
CA GLU A 121 34.92 1.30 46.82
C GLU A 121 34.02 2.54 47.02
N LEU A 122 32.76 2.49 46.58
CA LEU A 122 31.79 3.55 46.81
C LEU A 122 31.57 3.74 48.33
N ARG A 123 31.43 2.68 49.13
CA ARG A 123 31.26 2.74 50.58
C ARG A 123 32.48 3.38 51.27
N ASN A 124 33.68 3.04 50.81
CA ASN A 124 34.91 3.66 51.33
C ASN A 124 34.96 5.16 51.00
N ALA A 125 34.59 5.55 49.79
CA ALA A 125 34.52 6.95 49.40
C ALA A 125 33.46 7.73 50.20
N GLU A 126 32.30 7.14 50.47
CA GLU A 126 31.25 7.71 51.31
C GLU A 126 31.72 7.94 52.77
N LEU A 127 32.45 6.96 53.35
CA LEU A 127 33.07 7.09 54.68
C LEU A 127 34.10 8.23 54.72
N ASN A 128 35.01 8.28 53.72
CA ASN A 128 35.99 9.36 53.61
C ASN A 128 35.31 10.75 53.49
N LEU A 129 34.21 10.84 52.74
CA LEU A 129 33.43 12.07 52.64
C LEU A 129 32.81 12.46 53.99
N MET A 130 32.29 11.50 54.75
CA MET A 130 31.72 11.74 56.07
C MET A 130 32.79 12.28 57.08
N GLU A 131 33.97 11.65 57.09
CA GLU A 131 35.08 12.11 57.89
C GLU A 131 35.51 13.55 57.55
N GLU A 132 35.63 13.83 56.22
CA GLU A 132 36.07 15.15 55.77
C GLU A 132 34.99 16.21 55.98
N LYS A 133 33.71 15.89 55.98
CA LYS A 133 32.62 16.77 56.41
C LYS A 133 32.73 17.14 57.87
N ILE A 134 33.06 16.14 58.74
CA ILE A 134 33.27 16.39 60.22
C ILE A 134 34.46 17.28 60.37
N ARG A 135 35.62 16.99 59.73
CA ARG A 135 36.85 17.81 59.84
C ARG A 135 36.64 19.23 59.33
N SER A 136 35.92 19.41 58.23
CA SER A 136 35.58 20.72 57.66
C SER A 136 34.68 21.53 58.63
N LYS A 137 33.69 20.88 59.24
CA LYS A 137 32.82 21.51 60.26
C LYS A 137 33.61 21.91 61.52
N GLN A 138 34.53 21.06 62.00
CA GLN A 138 35.41 21.38 63.11
C GLN A 138 36.27 22.58 62.76
N ALA A 139 36.92 22.62 61.61
CA ALA A 139 37.74 23.74 61.17
C ALA A 139 36.95 25.06 61.07
N GLU A 140 35.66 25.00 60.68
CA GLU A 140 34.81 26.19 60.74
C GLU A 140 34.47 26.66 62.12
N MET A 141 34.25 25.76 63.10
CA MET A 141 34.03 26.10 64.49
C MET A 141 35.27 26.70 65.11
N ASP A 142 36.44 26.10 64.89
CA ASP A 142 37.74 26.60 65.39
C ASP A 142 38.03 27.97 64.83
N TRP A 143 37.77 28.21 63.54
CA TRP A 143 37.91 29.55 62.99
C TRP A 143 36.96 30.57 63.59
N LYS A 144 35.69 30.24 63.81
CA LYS A 144 34.71 31.13 64.48
C LYS A 144 35.13 31.43 65.92
N LEU A 145 35.71 30.50 66.66
CA LEU A 145 36.24 30.71 68.02
C LEU A 145 37.47 31.63 68.01
N ALA A 146 38.43 31.36 67.08
CA ALA A 146 39.63 32.22 66.96
C ALA A 146 39.24 33.66 66.57
N GLN A 147 38.22 33.89 65.73
CA GLN A 147 37.72 35.20 65.38
C GLN A 147 37.08 35.94 66.56
N LYS A 148 36.41 35.23 67.50
CA LYS A 148 35.88 35.80 68.76
C LYS A 148 36.97 36.17 69.68
N LEU A 149 38.07 35.42 69.78
CA LEU A 149 39.18 35.68 70.67
C LEU A 149 40.11 36.81 70.18
N ASN A 150 40.18 36.99 68.84
CA ASN A 150 41.00 38.09 68.27
C ASN A 150 40.18 38.85 67.19
N PRO A 151 39.34 39.83 67.55
CA PRO A 151 38.47 40.58 66.64
C PRO A 151 39.24 41.49 65.66
N GLN A 152 40.50 41.83 65.95
CA GLN A 152 41.38 42.65 65.09
C GLN A 152 42.19 41.81 64.04
N GLY A 153 42.11 40.47 64.14
CA GLY A 153 42.82 39.57 63.29
C GLY A 153 42.23 39.51 61.89
N ASN A 154 42.80 38.63 61.01
CA ASN A 154 42.34 38.46 59.68
C ASN A 154 40.82 37.99 59.62
N LYS A 155 39.95 38.83 59.04
CA LYS A 155 38.49 38.63 59.06
C LYS A 155 37.99 37.57 58.05
N GLN A 156 38.86 37.09 57.17
CA GLN A 156 38.47 36.10 56.16
C GLN A 156 39.24 34.79 56.25
N ALA A 157 38.52 33.66 56.44
CA ALA A 157 39.14 32.35 56.38
C ALA A 157 39.52 32.02 54.93
N THR A 158 40.71 31.46 54.75
CA THR A 158 41.06 30.93 53.45
C THR A 158 40.24 29.64 53.17
N ALA A 159 39.97 29.34 51.89
CA ALA A 159 39.32 28.10 51.52
C ALA A 159 40.05 26.85 52.04
N LEU A 160 41.38 26.93 52.12
CA LEU A 160 42.23 25.87 52.66
C LEU A 160 42.08 25.73 54.23
N THR A 161 41.99 26.84 54.96
CA THR A 161 41.71 26.81 56.39
C THR A 161 40.38 26.13 56.71
N LEU A 162 39.35 26.38 55.93
CA LEU A 162 38.03 25.75 56.08
C LEU A 162 37.95 24.36 55.39
N ARG A 163 39.05 23.80 54.89
CA ARG A 163 39.13 22.48 54.26
C ARG A 163 38.23 22.31 53.03
N LYS A 164 37.75 23.39 52.41
CA LYS A 164 36.85 23.35 51.27
C LYS A 164 37.40 22.54 50.10
N PRO A 165 38.68 22.64 49.67
CA PRO A 165 39.22 21.82 48.58
C PRO A 165 39.24 20.32 48.91
N TYR A 166 39.48 19.95 50.20
CA TYR A 166 39.48 18.53 50.61
C TYR A 166 38.07 17.95 50.60
N LEU A 167 37.06 18.74 51.03
CA LEU A 167 35.66 18.36 50.96
C LEU A 167 35.21 18.19 49.48
N ALA A 168 35.61 19.14 48.63
CA ALA A 168 35.30 19.06 47.20
C ALA A 168 35.92 17.79 46.53
N ARG A 169 37.19 17.46 46.93
CA ARG A 169 37.85 16.23 46.45
C ARG A 169 37.11 14.96 46.92
N ALA A 170 36.71 14.92 48.19
CA ALA A 170 35.96 13.77 48.72
C ALA A 170 34.61 13.61 48.08
N LEU A 171 33.89 14.70 47.76
CA LEU A 171 32.66 14.70 46.99
C LEU A 171 32.89 14.16 45.56
N ALA A 172 33.91 14.65 44.88
CA ALA A 172 34.23 14.16 43.50
C ALA A 172 34.61 12.67 43.51
N SER A 173 35.28 12.16 44.58
CA SER A 173 35.59 10.74 44.73
C SER A 173 34.34 9.90 44.90
N VAL A 174 33.33 10.34 45.67
CA VAL A 174 32.04 9.64 45.76
C VAL A 174 31.33 9.56 44.40
N GLU A 175 31.29 10.68 43.67
CA GLU A 175 30.64 10.69 42.33
C GLU A 175 31.37 9.78 41.33
N ALA A 176 32.71 9.73 41.36
CA ALA A 176 33.49 8.84 40.51
C ALA A 176 33.20 7.34 40.79
N ASN A 177 33.21 6.96 42.11
CA ASN A 177 32.92 5.56 42.49
C ASN A 177 31.46 5.20 42.29
N LYS A 178 30.53 6.12 42.38
CA LYS A 178 29.12 5.93 42.03
C LYS A 178 28.94 5.63 40.52
N ALA A 179 29.67 6.36 39.70
CA ALA A 179 29.69 6.10 38.25
C ALA A 179 30.27 4.72 37.95
N GLN A 180 31.36 4.32 38.65
CA GLN A 180 31.97 3.00 38.49
C GLN A 180 31.03 1.86 38.92
N LEU A 181 30.31 2.03 40.05
CA LEU A 181 29.29 1.06 40.47
C LEU A 181 28.17 0.93 39.45
N LYS A 182 27.69 2.05 38.88
CA LYS A 182 26.67 2.03 37.85
C LYS A 182 27.12 1.28 36.59
N LEU A 183 28.39 1.45 36.18
CA LEU A 183 28.95 0.72 35.07
C LEU A 183 28.99 -0.79 35.33
N ALA A 184 29.46 -1.21 36.51
CA ALA A 184 29.51 -2.61 36.90
C ALA A 184 28.13 -3.24 37.01
N ASP A 185 27.15 -2.52 37.56
CA ASP A 185 25.73 -2.93 37.62
C ASP A 185 25.15 -3.11 36.23
N THR A 186 25.36 -2.16 35.31
CA THR A 186 24.90 -2.26 33.91
C THR A 186 25.50 -3.50 33.22
N ASN A 187 26.79 -3.76 33.39
CA ASN A 187 27.42 -4.94 32.79
C ASN A 187 26.91 -6.24 33.40
N LEU A 188 26.58 -6.28 34.67
CA LEU A 188 25.95 -7.41 35.33
C LEU A 188 24.52 -7.63 34.78
N GLN A 189 23.73 -6.60 34.58
CA GLN A 189 22.39 -6.70 33.97
C GLN A 189 22.47 -7.21 32.57
N ARG A 190 23.49 -6.83 31.78
CA ARG A 190 23.71 -7.28 30.39
C ARG A 190 24.07 -8.75 30.27
N THR A 191 24.39 -9.44 31.38
CA THR A 191 24.58 -10.90 31.36
C THR A 191 23.25 -11.65 31.15
N ARG A 192 22.10 -11.02 31.41
CA ARG A 192 20.78 -11.54 31.13
C ARG A 192 20.25 -10.89 29.88
N ILE A 193 20.21 -11.64 28.78
CA ILE A 193 19.72 -11.11 27.52
C ILE A 193 18.21 -11.30 27.46
N THR A 194 17.48 -10.21 27.27
CA THR A 194 16.01 -10.15 27.22
C THR A 194 15.51 -9.63 25.90
N ALA A 195 14.27 -9.95 25.55
CA ALA A 195 13.61 -9.41 24.37
C ALA A 195 13.28 -7.92 24.55
N SER A 196 13.60 -7.10 23.53
CA SER A 196 13.40 -5.63 23.57
C SER A 196 11.94 -5.23 23.38
N PHE A 197 11.14 -6.06 22.67
CA PHE A 197 9.72 -5.85 22.35
C PHE A 197 9.05 -7.21 22.15
N ASN A 198 7.71 -7.22 22.07
CA ASN A 198 6.94 -8.41 21.77
C ASN A 198 7.19 -8.82 20.30
N GLY A 199 7.57 -10.07 20.09
CA GLY A 199 7.95 -10.48 18.74
C GLY A 199 8.06 -11.98 18.55
N ILE A 200 8.54 -12.33 17.37
CA ILE A 200 8.80 -13.70 16.95
C ILE A 200 10.30 -13.82 16.70
N ILE A 201 10.91 -14.91 17.19
CA ILE A 201 12.28 -15.25 16.88
C ILE A 201 12.37 -15.69 15.42
N GLU A 202 13.01 -14.89 14.58
CA GLU A 202 13.25 -15.22 13.16
C GLU A 202 14.41 -16.22 13.04
N ASP A 203 15.52 -15.90 13.71
CA ASP A 203 16.73 -16.72 13.67
C ASP A 203 17.44 -16.70 15.04
N LYS A 204 17.77 -17.87 15.55
CA LYS A 204 18.57 -18.08 16.75
C LYS A 204 19.98 -18.47 16.34
N SER A 205 20.98 -17.68 16.72
CA SER A 205 22.37 -17.85 16.28
C SER A 205 23.30 -18.44 17.36
N VAL A 206 22.78 -18.87 18.52
CA VAL A 206 23.58 -19.27 19.68
C VAL A 206 23.03 -20.53 20.35
N GLU A 207 23.93 -21.27 21.05
CA GLU A 207 23.60 -22.51 21.76
C GLU A 207 24.13 -22.51 23.19
N LEU A 208 23.52 -23.35 24.05
CA LEU A 208 23.96 -23.57 25.44
C LEU A 208 25.42 -24.04 25.47
N GLY A 209 26.19 -23.45 26.38
CA GLY A 209 27.62 -23.77 26.53
C GLY A 209 28.56 -23.03 25.60
N GLN A 210 28.03 -22.35 24.57
CA GLN A 210 28.84 -21.54 23.65
C GLN A 210 29.44 -20.33 24.37
N TYR A 211 30.67 -19.96 24.03
CA TYR A 211 31.30 -18.74 24.48
C TYR A 211 30.98 -17.58 23.52
N MET A 212 30.49 -16.48 24.08
CA MET A 212 30.18 -15.26 23.34
C MET A 212 31.22 -14.19 23.59
N VAL A 213 31.48 -13.39 22.57
CA VAL A 213 32.27 -12.16 22.67
C VAL A 213 31.34 -10.95 22.49
N LEU A 214 31.82 -9.79 22.95
CA LEU A 214 31.09 -8.52 22.74
C LEU A 214 30.75 -8.33 21.27
N GLY A 215 29.48 -8.03 20.96
CA GLY A 215 28.97 -7.84 19.60
C GLY A 215 28.51 -9.12 18.88
N SER A 216 28.66 -10.30 19.50
CA SER A 216 28.14 -11.55 18.93
C SER A 216 26.64 -11.49 18.71
N SER A 217 26.17 -11.94 17.54
CA SER A 217 24.74 -12.06 17.24
C SER A 217 24.09 -13.16 18.10
N VAL A 218 22.99 -12.85 18.75
CA VAL A 218 22.19 -13.77 19.56
C VAL A 218 20.99 -14.29 18.78
N ALA A 219 20.20 -13.37 18.24
CA ALA A 219 18.99 -13.68 17.48
C ALA A 219 18.56 -12.50 16.61
N SER A 220 17.68 -12.77 15.67
CA SER A 220 16.87 -11.76 14.97
C SER A 220 15.43 -11.84 15.49
N LEU A 221 14.89 -10.70 15.91
CA LEU A 221 13.53 -10.55 16.46
C LEU A 221 12.70 -9.70 15.52
N LEU A 222 11.51 -10.19 15.16
CA LEU A 222 10.49 -9.50 14.36
C LEU A 222 9.35 -9.08 15.27
N SER A 223 8.81 -7.85 15.11
CA SER A 223 7.65 -7.40 15.88
C SER A 223 6.40 -8.24 15.57
N SER A 224 5.63 -8.57 16.61
CA SER A 224 4.34 -9.30 16.49
C SER A 224 3.12 -8.42 16.69
N ASP A 225 3.27 -7.26 17.34
CA ASP A 225 2.15 -6.38 17.69
C ASP A 225 1.64 -5.59 16.50
N GLU A 226 2.56 -5.22 15.59
CA GLU A 226 2.27 -4.45 14.40
C GLU A 226 3.06 -4.98 13.20
N ALA A 227 2.41 -4.99 12.05
CA ALA A 227 3.01 -5.26 10.75
C ALA A 227 2.79 -4.08 9.81
N GLU A 228 3.60 -4.00 8.79
CA GLU A 228 3.52 -2.99 7.74
C GLU A 228 3.42 -3.65 6.37
N VAL A 229 2.74 -2.96 5.46
CA VAL A 229 2.74 -3.34 4.04
C VAL A 229 3.16 -2.14 3.23
N ARG A 230 4.17 -2.33 2.37
CA ARG A 230 4.61 -1.33 1.40
C ARG A 230 3.76 -1.46 0.14
N LEU A 231 2.94 -0.45 -0.13
CA LEU A 231 1.99 -0.40 -1.23
C LEU A 231 2.51 0.56 -2.31
N PRO A 232 2.97 0.05 -3.47
CA PRO A 232 3.40 0.89 -4.57
C PRO A 232 2.20 1.63 -5.17
N LEU A 233 2.32 2.95 -5.32
CA LEU A 233 1.32 3.85 -5.88
C LEU A 233 1.94 4.74 -6.93
N SER A 234 1.24 4.91 -8.05
CA SER A 234 1.58 5.90 -9.07
C SER A 234 1.22 7.31 -8.59
N GLN A 235 1.68 8.34 -9.31
CA GLN A 235 1.27 9.71 -9.03
C GLN A 235 -0.23 9.92 -9.24
N ASP A 236 -0.83 9.23 -10.21
CA ASP A 236 -2.28 9.29 -10.45
C ASP A 236 -3.07 8.64 -9.32
N ASP A 237 -2.59 7.51 -8.79
CA ASP A 237 -3.18 6.87 -7.61
C ASP A 237 -3.16 7.80 -6.39
N LEU A 238 -2.03 8.45 -6.14
CA LEU A 238 -1.90 9.42 -5.05
C LEU A 238 -2.84 10.61 -5.22
N ASN A 239 -3.03 11.10 -6.45
CA ASN A 239 -3.97 12.19 -6.75
C ASN A 239 -5.43 11.79 -6.46
N MET A 240 -5.76 10.49 -6.52
CA MET A 240 -7.08 9.96 -6.14
C MET A 240 -7.28 9.83 -4.63
N LEU A 241 -6.22 9.92 -3.82
CA LEU A 241 -6.30 9.87 -2.36
C LEU A 241 -6.48 11.25 -1.74
N LYS A 242 -7.21 11.32 -0.63
CA LYS A 242 -7.32 12.55 0.17
C LYS A 242 -6.03 12.72 0.99
N ASN A 243 -5.45 13.94 1.03
CA ASN A 243 -4.21 14.25 1.75
C ASN A 243 -3.07 13.28 1.42
N ASP A 244 -2.87 12.97 0.15
CA ASP A 244 -1.88 12.00 -0.33
C ASP A 244 -1.98 10.61 0.33
N GLY A 245 -3.15 10.28 0.86
CA GLY A 245 -3.44 9.00 1.50
C GLY A 245 -3.13 8.93 2.99
N LEU A 246 -2.61 9.97 3.63
CA LEU A 246 -2.32 9.97 5.07
C LEU A 246 -3.59 9.67 5.90
N ASN A 247 -3.52 8.67 6.78
CA ASN A 247 -4.63 8.14 7.58
C ASN A 247 -5.78 7.54 6.75
N ALA A 248 -5.58 7.25 5.47
CA ALA A 248 -6.59 6.58 4.67
C ALA A 248 -6.83 5.15 5.17
N PRO A 249 -8.08 4.73 5.38
CA PRO A 249 -8.41 3.35 5.69
C PRO A 249 -8.05 2.43 4.52
N VAL A 250 -7.49 1.28 4.84
CA VAL A 250 -7.11 0.25 3.87
C VAL A 250 -7.79 -1.05 4.24
N LYS A 251 -8.43 -1.68 3.27
CA LYS A 251 -8.95 -3.04 3.40
C LYS A 251 -7.96 -3.99 2.74
N ILE A 252 -7.38 -4.88 3.53
CA ILE A 252 -6.43 -5.91 3.07
C ILE A 252 -7.19 -7.21 2.86
N THR A 253 -6.90 -7.91 1.76
CA THR A 253 -7.48 -9.22 1.41
C THR A 253 -6.39 -10.12 0.84
N LEU A 254 -6.58 -11.43 0.92
CA LEU A 254 -5.72 -12.40 0.25
C LEU A 254 -6.14 -12.57 -1.23
N PRO A 255 -5.19 -12.78 -2.16
CA PRO A 255 -5.49 -12.92 -3.59
C PRO A 255 -6.48 -14.04 -3.91
N ASP A 256 -6.38 -15.18 -3.21
CA ASP A 256 -7.16 -16.40 -3.48
C ASP A 256 -8.35 -16.60 -2.53
N SER A 257 -8.58 -15.69 -1.58
CA SER A 257 -9.67 -15.86 -0.64
C SER A 257 -11.00 -15.39 -1.23
N LYS A 258 -11.99 -16.27 -1.20
CA LYS A 258 -13.38 -15.86 -1.37
C LYS A 258 -13.66 -14.76 -0.33
N SER A 259 -13.79 -13.59 -0.77
CA SER A 259 -14.19 -12.26 -0.29
C SER A 259 -14.52 -11.98 1.21
N TYR A 260 -14.46 -12.96 2.10
CA TYR A 260 -14.93 -12.80 3.50
C TYR A 260 -13.83 -12.44 4.50
N LEU A 261 -12.57 -12.77 4.20
CA LEU A 261 -11.46 -12.47 5.09
C LEU A 261 -10.82 -11.14 4.72
N SER A 262 -10.88 -10.20 5.63
CA SER A 262 -10.22 -8.90 5.44
C SER A 262 -9.64 -8.40 6.75
N TRP A 263 -8.50 -7.72 6.64
CA TRP A 263 -7.81 -7.07 7.76
C TRP A 263 -7.87 -5.56 7.54
N PRO A 264 -8.36 -4.81 8.53
CA PRO A 264 -8.30 -3.35 8.49
C PRO A 264 -6.87 -2.89 8.71
N ALA A 265 -6.47 -1.90 7.93
CA ALA A 265 -5.19 -1.21 8.06
C ALA A 265 -5.39 0.29 7.82
N VAL A 266 -4.37 1.08 8.12
CA VAL A 266 -4.39 2.52 7.93
C VAL A 266 -3.05 2.94 7.34
N ILE A 267 -3.06 3.83 6.34
CA ILE A 267 -1.82 4.41 5.83
C ILE A 267 -1.19 5.29 6.92
N SER A 268 -0.02 4.89 7.38
CA SER A 268 0.74 5.65 8.38
C SER A 268 1.47 6.84 7.76
N HIS A 269 2.05 6.64 6.59
CA HIS A 269 2.75 7.68 5.82
C HIS A 269 2.97 7.22 4.37
N VAL A 270 3.37 8.16 3.53
CA VAL A 270 3.83 7.89 2.16
C VAL A 270 5.30 8.27 2.07
N GLU A 271 6.13 7.38 1.58
CA GLU A 271 7.56 7.65 1.43
C GLU A 271 7.79 8.84 0.46
N ASN A 272 8.63 9.78 0.87
CA ASN A 272 8.96 10.94 0.02
C ASN A 272 9.97 10.63 -1.08
N LYS A 273 10.48 9.40 -1.10
CA LYS A 273 11.43 8.93 -2.10
C LYS A 273 10.67 8.22 -3.24
N LEU A 274 10.97 8.61 -4.46
CA LEU A 274 10.54 7.91 -5.67
C LEU A 274 11.48 6.73 -5.92
N ASP A 275 10.93 5.55 -6.16
CA ASP A 275 11.74 4.40 -6.58
C ASP A 275 12.34 4.67 -7.98
N PRO A 276 13.65 4.58 -8.16
CA PRO A 276 14.29 4.96 -9.41
C PRO A 276 13.99 4.03 -10.59
N VAL A 277 13.59 2.78 -10.30
CA VAL A 277 13.31 1.76 -11.31
C VAL A 277 11.85 1.80 -11.72
N THR A 278 10.95 1.72 -10.75
CA THR A 278 9.50 1.65 -10.99
C THR A 278 8.85 3.01 -11.13
N ARG A 279 9.49 4.10 -10.65
CA ARG A 279 8.95 5.46 -10.56
C ARG A 279 7.66 5.54 -9.74
N LEU A 280 7.49 4.63 -8.81
CA LEU A 280 6.37 4.60 -7.87
C LEU A 280 6.81 5.16 -6.51
N ARG A 281 5.84 5.64 -5.74
CA ARG A 281 6.01 5.96 -4.31
C ARG A 281 5.33 4.88 -3.49
N TYR A 282 5.87 4.63 -2.32
CA TYR A 282 5.30 3.62 -1.44
C TYR A 282 4.46 4.26 -0.34
N ALA A 283 3.20 3.86 -0.24
CA ALA A 283 2.36 4.13 0.91
C ALA A 283 2.54 2.98 1.92
N ILE A 284 2.80 3.32 3.17
CA ILE A 284 3.00 2.34 4.23
C ILE A 284 1.70 2.17 5.00
N ALA A 285 1.10 0.99 4.86
CA ALA A 285 -0.10 0.61 5.59
C ALA A 285 0.29 -0.14 6.87
N ASN A 286 -0.18 0.31 8.03
CA ASN A 286 0.05 -0.32 9.32
C ASN A 286 -1.13 -1.24 9.67
N ILE A 287 -0.82 -2.49 10.02
CA ILE A 287 -1.76 -3.52 10.48
C ILE A 287 -1.49 -3.76 11.95
N GLN A 288 -2.49 -3.58 12.79
CA GLN A 288 -2.40 -3.90 14.22
C GLN A 288 -2.78 -5.34 14.47
N ASP A 289 -2.05 -6.02 15.38
CA ASP A 289 -2.28 -7.40 15.80
C ASP A 289 -2.38 -8.39 14.62
N PRO A 290 -1.37 -8.44 13.72
CA PRO A 290 -1.44 -9.29 12.52
C PRO A 290 -1.63 -10.77 12.85
N TYR A 291 -1.14 -11.22 13.99
CA TYR A 291 -1.28 -12.61 14.45
C TYR A 291 -2.57 -12.90 15.21
N ASN A 292 -3.49 -11.93 15.33
CA ASN A 292 -4.77 -12.06 16.01
C ASN A 292 -4.67 -12.57 17.46
N GLN A 293 -3.64 -12.13 18.18
CA GLN A 293 -3.45 -12.50 19.58
C GLN A 293 -4.56 -11.93 20.49
N ASN A 294 -5.19 -10.83 20.07
CA ASN A 294 -6.26 -10.16 20.79
C ASN A 294 -7.66 -10.43 20.20
N ASN A 295 -7.81 -11.41 19.31
CA ASN A 295 -9.06 -11.78 18.66
C ASN A 295 -9.76 -10.61 17.92
N LYS A 296 -8.98 -9.69 17.34
CA LYS A 296 -9.50 -8.53 16.61
C LYS A 296 -9.79 -8.82 15.12
N HIS A 297 -9.26 -9.91 14.61
CA HIS A 297 -9.35 -10.30 13.20
C HIS A 297 -9.98 -11.68 13.04
N PRO A 298 -10.48 -12.03 11.85
CA PRO A 298 -11.07 -13.36 11.61
C PRO A 298 -10.03 -14.49 11.70
N GLN A 299 -8.77 -14.20 11.34
CA GLN A 299 -7.63 -15.12 11.50
C GLN A 299 -6.30 -14.37 11.50
N ALA A 300 -5.22 -15.06 11.83
CA ALA A 300 -3.86 -14.53 11.73
C ALA A 300 -3.48 -14.23 10.28
N LEU A 301 -2.69 -13.15 10.09
CA LEU A 301 -2.07 -12.75 8.84
C LEU A 301 -0.54 -12.83 9.01
N PRO A 302 0.09 -13.96 8.69
CA PRO A 302 1.52 -14.15 8.91
C PRO A 302 2.38 -13.18 8.10
N LEU A 303 3.54 -12.81 8.65
CA LEU A 303 4.56 -12.07 7.91
C LEU A 303 5.01 -12.85 6.67
N GLY A 304 5.36 -12.14 5.60
CA GLY A 304 5.69 -12.73 4.31
C GLY A 304 4.48 -13.04 3.42
N THR A 305 3.24 -12.86 3.91
CA THR A 305 2.03 -13.07 3.12
C THR A 305 1.89 -11.98 2.06
N PHE A 306 1.66 -12.39 0.81
CA PHE A 306 1.30 -11.45 -0.26
C PHE A 306 -0.20 -11.13 -0.19
N ILE A 307 -0.55 -9.83 -0.34
CA ILE A 307 -1.90 -9.32 -0.15
C ILE A 307 -2.33 -8.34 -1.24
N ASN A 308 -3.64 -8.23 -1.41
CA ASN A 308 -4.27 -7.13 -2.12
C ASN A 308 -4.76 -6.08 -1.13
N ALA A 309 -4.53 -4.82 -1.44
CA ALA A 309 -4.95 -3.67 -0.66
C ALA A 309 -5.92 -2.79 -1.45
N SER A 310 -7.00 -2.39 -0.81
CA SER A 310 -7.97 -1.42 -1.32
C SER A 310 -7.98 -0.22 -0.38
N ILE A 311 -7.39 0.88 -0.83
CA ILE A 311 -7.26 2.14 -0.09
C ILE A 311 -8.47 2.98 -0.38
N GLN A 312 -9.11 3.55 0.62
CA GLN A 312 -10.24 4.46 0.43
C GLN A 312 -9.76 5.78 -0.20
N GLY A 313 -10.22 6.05 -1.43
CA GLY A 313 -9.90 7.28 -2.15
C GLY A 313 -10.89 8.41 -1.91
N LYS A 314 -10.79 9.44 -2.76
CA LYS A 314 -11.69 10.62 -2.74
C LYS A 314 -13.11 10.24 -3.14
N PHE A 315 -14.06 11.03 -2.66
CA PHE A 315 -15.41 11.03 -3.18
C PHE A 315 -15.47 11.91 -4.43
N TYR A 316 -16.16 11.40 -5.45
CA TYR A 316 -16.51 12.14 -6.65
C TYR A 316 -18.01 12.30 -6.68
N GLU A 317 -18.47 13.53 -6.70
CA GLU A 317 -19.89 13.89 -6.73
C GLU A 317 -20.35 14.02 -8.18
N GLN A 318 -21.65 13.75 -8.43
CA GLN A 318 -22.29 13.90 -9.74
C GLN A 318 -21.54 13.13 -10.85
N VAL A 319 -21.20 11.89 -10.59
CA VAL A 319 -20.52 11.00 -11.54
C VAL A 319 -21.43 9.84 -11.94
N ALA A 320 -21.27 9.34 -13.16
CA ALA A 320 -22.03 8.20 -13.67
C ALA A 320 -21.18 6.92 -13.66
N ARG A 321 -21.74 5.81 -13.17
CA ARG A 321 -21.14 4.48 -13.32
C ARG A 321 -21.60 3.87 -14.64
N ILE A 322 -20.63 3.57 -15.49
CA ILE A 322 -20.90 3.02 -16.83
C ILE A 322 -20.09 1.74 -17.00
N PRO A 323 -20.67 0.66 -17.56
CA PRO A 323 -19.92 -0.54 -17.90
C PRO A 323 -18.81 -0.22 -18.90
N ARG A 324 -17.62 -0.79 -18.69
CA ARG A 324 -16.47 -0.58 -19.58
C ARG A 324 -16.74 -1.05 -21.01
N SER A 325 -17.68 -1.98 -21.20
CA SER A 325 -18.13 -2.45 -22.52
C SER A 325 -18.70 -1.32 -23.38
N ALA A 326 -19.25 -0.26 -22.79
CA ALA A 326 -19.80 0.89 -23.51
C ALA A 326 -18.72 1.85 -24.03
N LEU A 327 -17.46 1.75 -23.53
CA LEU A 327 -16.38 2.62 -23.95
C LEU A 327 -15.91 2.26 -25.37
N HIS A 328 -15.91 3.25 -26.27
CA HIS A 328 -15.44 3.15 -27.62
C HIS A 328 -14.03 3.73 -27.78
N GLN A 329 -13.49 3.60 -29.00
CA GLN A 329 -12.20 4.20 -29.36
C GLN A 329 -12.19 5.70 -29.07
N ASN A 330 -11.01 6.28 -28.80
CA ASN A 330 -10.82 7.70 -28.48
C ASN A 330 -11.53 8.18 -27.20
N HIS A 331 -11.74 7.29 -26.19
CA HIS A 331 -12.33 7.68 -24.90
C HIS A 331 -13.72 8.35 -25.07
N SER A 332 -14.57 7.81 -25.97
CA SER A 332 -15.91 8.31 -26.22
C SER A 332 -16.98 7.28 -25.87
N LEU A 333 -18.17 7.77 -25.56
CA LEU A 333 -19.41 6.99 -25.45
C LEU A 333 -20.38 7.41 -26.55
N PHE A 334 -21.26 6.50 -26.96
CA PHE A 334 -22.40 6.84 -27.78
C PHE A 334 -23.63 7.07 -26.92
N ILE A 335 -24.30 8.20 -27.14
CA ILE A 335 -25.52 8.61 -26.47
C ILE A 335 -26.64 8.56 -27.50
N VAL A 336 -27.82 8.16 -27.09
CA VAL A 336 -29.01 8.12 -27.93
C VAL A 336 -29.91 9.30 -27.60
N ASP A 337 -30.14 10.17 -28.58
CA ASP A 337 -31.17 11.16 -28.51
C ASP A 337 -32.51 10.54 -28.97
N THR A 338 -33.46 10.46 -28.06
CA THR A 338 -34.82 10.00 -28.36
C THR A 338 -35.70 11.20 -28.66
N PRO A 339 -36.34 11.26 -29.87
CA PRO A 339 -37.33 12.28 -30.12
C PRO A 339 -38.49 12.14 -29.12
N SER A 340 -39.22 13.22 -28.86
CA SER A 340 -40.29 13.34 -27.85
C SER A 340 -41.50 12.41 -28.09
N ASN A 341 -41.46 11.60 -29.14
CA ASN A 341 -42.51 10.65 -29.48
C ASN A 341 -41.99 9.21 -29.22
N PRO A 342 -42.76 8.32 -28.58
CA PRO A 342 -42.27 7.01 -28.07
C PRO A 342 -42.14 5.92 -29.14
N SER A 343 -41.93 6.26 -30.43
CA SER A 343 -41.46 5.32 -31.41
C SER A 343 -40.00 4.96 -31.12
N SER A 344 -39.70 3.69 -30.92
CA SER A 344 -38.47 3.03 -30.49
C SER A 344 -37.20 3.33 -31.35
N SER A 345 -37.12 4.48 -32.01
CA SER A 345 -35.99 4.92 -32.84
C SER A 345 -35.30 6.14 -32.22
N GLY A 346 -34.00 6.13 -32.23
CA GLY A 346 -33.15 7.21 -31.76
C GLY A 346 -31.97 7.44 -32.66
N THR A 347 -31.28 8.55 -32.47
CA THR A 347 -30.08 8.94 -33.23
C THR A 347 -28.87 8.85 -32.34
N LEU A 348 -27.77 8.26 -32.82
CA LEU A 348 -26.49 8.12 -32.08
C LEU A 348 -25.67 9.39 -32.19
N HIS A 349 -25.12 9.82 -31.07
CA HIS A 349 -24.12 10.88 -31.01
C HIS A 349 -22.92 10.41 -30.20
N SER A 350 -21.73 10.50 -30.79
CA SER A 350 -20.46 10.21 -30.11
C SER A 350 -20.07 11.42 -29.24
N ARG A 351 -19.80 11.18 -27.97
CA ARG A 351 -19.38 12.21 -27.02
C ARG A 351 -18.11 11.82 -26.30
N PRO A 352 -17.07 12.67 -26.32
CA PRO A 352 -15.86 12.45 -25.54
C PRO A 352 -16.15 12.59 -24.04
N ILE A 353 -15.55 11.73 -23.22
CA ILE A 353 -15.75 11.70 -21.77
C ILE A 353 -14.43 11.80 -21.03
N ASP A 354 -14.49 12.37 -19.82
CA ASP A 354 -13.44 12.27 -18.80
C ASP A 354 -13.85 11.23 -17.76
N PHE A 355 -13.05 10.17 -17.62
CA PHE A 355 -13.40 9.04 -16.78
C PHE A 355 -12.23 8.51 -15.95
N ILE A 356 -12.56 7.74 -14.90
CA ILE A 356 -11.63 6.95 -14.07
C ILE A 356 -12.08 5.49 -14.15
N ASN A 357 -11.14 4.56 -14.25
CA ASN A 357 -11.45 3.14 -14.11
C ASN A 357 -11.78 2.84 -12.63
N LEU A 358 -12.97 2.31 -12.37
CA LEU A 358 -13.36 1.85 -11.04
C LEU A 358 -12.81 0.44 -10.81
N ASP A 359 -13.04 -0.45 -11.79
CA ASP A 359 -12.55 -1.82 -11.80
C ASP A 359 -12.43 -2.32 -13.26
N ASP A 360 -12.24 -3.63 -13.43
CA ASP A 360 -12.09 -4.23 -14.75
C ASP A 360 -13.37 -4.19 -15.59
N THR A 361 -14.53 -4.00 -14.94
CA THR A 361 -15.87 -4.07 -15.57
C THR A 361 -16.55 -2.71 -15.67
N MET A 362 -16.24 -1.77 -14.76
CA MET A 362 -16.93 -0.49 -14.60
C MET A 362 -15.95 0.68 -14.68
N LEU A 363 -16.43 1.78 -15.21
CA LEU A 363 -15.76 3.09 -15.20
C LEU A 363 -16.68 4.15 -14.59
N ILE A 364 -16.06 5.22 -14.09
CA ILE A 364 -16.75 6.38 -13.55
C ILE A 364 -16.50 7.55 -14.48
N VAL A 365 -17.58 8.08 -15.06
CA VAL A 365 -17.53 9.25 -15.93
C VAL A 365 -17.68 10.50 -15.06
N LYS A 366 -16.65 11.34 -15.05
CA LYS A 366 -16.62 12.62 -14.30
C LYS A 366 -17.27 13.77 -15.06
N LYS A 367 -17.10 13.78 -16.38
CA LYS A 367 -17.60 14.84 -17.26
C LYS A 367 -18.03 14.25 -18.60
N GLY A 368 -19.06 14.85 -19.19
CA GLY A 368 -19.53 14.48 -20.54
C GLY A 368 -20.89 13.79 -20.56
N LEU A 369 -21.50 13.50 -19.40
CA LEU A 369 -22.84 12.93 -19.29
C LEU A 369 -23.73 13.79 -18.38
N SER A 370 -25.03 13.75 -18.66
CA SER A 370 -26.08 14.41 -17.87
C SER A 370 -27.05 13.36 -17.31
N GLU A 371 -27.77 13.73 -16.23
CA GLU A 371 -28.79 12.87 -15.63
C GLU A 371 -29.88 12.51 -16.64
N GLY A 372 -30.27 11.23 -16.71
CA GLY A 372 -31.33 10.75 -17.58
C GLY A 372 -30.93 10.50 -19.05
N GLU A 373 -29.69 10.82 -19.47
CA GLU A 373 -29.22 10.49 -20.82
C GLU A 373 -29.12 8.97 -20.98
N LYS A 374 -29.29 8.47 -22.22
CA LYS A 374 -29.20 7.04 -22.54
C LYS A 374 -27.88 6.72 -23.23
N VAL A 375 -27.03 5.97 -22.54
CA VAL A 375 -25.74 5.48 -23.08
C VAL A 375 -25.91 4.12 -23.71
N VAL A 376 -25.29 3.89 -24.88
CA VAL A 376 -25.36 2.64 -25.62
C VAL A 376 -24.42 1.60 -25.01
N LEU A 377 -24.93 0.42 -24.72
CA LEU A 377 -24.17 -0.71 -24.20
C LEU A 377 -23.74 -1.69 -25.30
N THR A 378 -24.54 -1.79 -26.36
CA THR A 378 -24.30 -2.73 -27.47
C THR A 378 -23.17 -2.25 -28.39
N ARG A 379 -22.19 -3.12 -28.67
CA ARG A 379 -21.17 -2.84 -29.68
C ARG A 379 -21.63 -3.28 -31.04
N LEU A 380 -21.81 -2.35 -31.98
CA LEU A 380 -22.02 -2.62 -33.36
C LEU A 380 -20.70 -2.56 -34.14
N PRO A 381 -20.53 -3.32 -35.23
CA PRO A 381 -19.31 -3.31 -36.05
C PRO A 381 -18.97 -1.92 -36.63
N LEU A 382 -19.99 -1.13 -36.92
CA LEU A 382 -19.84 0.25 -37.38
C LEU A 382 -20.84 1.13 -36.62
N MET A 383 -20.33 2.11 -35.91
CA MET A 383 -21.12 3.15 -35.23
C MET A 383 -20.63 4.50 -35.67
N THR A 384 -21.53 5.32 -36.17
CA THR A 384 -21.24 6.67 -36.67
C THR A 384 -22.21 7.68 -36.05
N ASN A 385 -21.80 8.95 -36.02
CA ASN A 385 -22.72 10.02 -35.65
C ASN A 385 -23.92 10.02 -36.61
N ASP A 386 -25.07 10.42 -36.09
CA ASP A 386 -26.35 10.54 -36.79
C ASP A 386 -26.93 9.21 -37.33
N MET A 387 -26.37 8.08 -36.86
CA MET A 387 -26.89 6.76 -37.22
C MET A 387 -28.23 6.50 -36.52
N GLN A 388 -29.24 6.09 -37.32
CA GLN A 388 -30.55 5.72 -36.78
C GLN A 388 -30.50 4.33 -36.14
N VAL A 389 -31.03 4.21 -34.93
CA VAL A 389 -31.05 2.97 -34.15
C VAL A 389 -32.43 2.72 -33.56
N ARG A 390 -32.71 1.47 -33.21
CA ARG A 390 -33.90 1.10 -32.42
C ARG A 390 -33.46 0.71 -31.02
N ILE A 391 -34.16 1.23 -30.02
CA ILE A 391 -33.86 0.96 -28.61
C ILE A 391 -34.64 -0.30 -28.21
N SER A 392 -33.93 -1.28 -27.64
CA SER A 392 -34.56 -2.42 -26.98
C SER A 392 -35.31 -1.95 -25.76
N SER A 393 -36.60 -2.26 -25.64
CA SER A 393 -37.36 -1.95 -24.42
C SER A 393 -36.75 -2.72 -23.22
N GLU A 394 -36.42 -1.99 -22.18
CA GLU A 394 -35.87 -2.47 -20.92
C GLU A 394 -36.81 -3.48 -20.26
N ASN A 395 -36.54 -4.79 -20.40
CA ASN A 395 -37.13 -5.80 -19.51
C ASN A 395 -36.47 -7.20 -19.67
N SER A 396 -35.17 -7.36 -19.32
CA SER A 396 -34.64 -8.74 -19.11
C SER A 396 -33.28 -8.88 -18.41
N LEU A 397 -32.86 -7.98 -17.53
CA LEU A 397 -31.61 -8.21 -16.78
C LEU A 397 -31.82 -8.31 -15.26
N HIS A 398 -32.86 -9.06 -14.81
CA HIS A 398 -32.97 -9.46 -13.40
C HIS A 398 -33.52 -10.88 -13.22
N LYS A 399 -33.04 -11.86 -14.03
CA LYS A 399 -33.24 -13.28 -13.71
C LYS A 399 -32.08 -14.10 -14.28
N GLY A 400 -31.14 -14.47 -13.44
CA GLY A 400 -30.15 -15.50 -13.78
C GLY A 400 -28.83 -15.35 -13.10
N SER A 401 -28.76 -15.63 -11.81
CA SER A 401 -27.65 -16.39 -11.19
C SER A 401 -28.04 -16.78 -9.75
N HIS A 402 -28.46 -17.98 -9.62
CA HIS A 402 -28.41 -18.74 -8.37
C HIS A 402 -26.99 -19.24 -8.15
#